data_7fb05119671aaa5243765849622b8a47
#
_entry.id   7fb05119671aaa5243765849622b8a47
#
_cell.length_a   1.000
_cell.length_b   1.000
_cell.length_c   1.000
_cell.angle_alpha   90.00
_cell.angle_beta   90.00
_cell.angle_gamma   90.00
#
_symmetry.space_group_name_H-M   'P 1'
#
loop_
_entity.id
_entity.type
_entity.pdbx_description
1 polymer ?
#
loop_
_entity_poly.entity_id
_entity_poly.type
_entity_poly.pdbx_seq_one_letter_code
_entity_poly.pdbx_strand_id
1 'polypeptide(L)'
;MEQNRRRKHYSRDEADKKATAGQKRDSNDMTPMKASKKAFLPRAVTTPVRGVFPRAICALMFVAMLTLAPVARADYAVLHSGQRLHIAGYLRQDSSVILYVEGGSIVVPSSEIVRFDPEDVFAPSASTPALDVPFAKQIRAAAARNGVDENLISSVIFAESNFAPRALSSKRAMGLMQLMPQTASRYAVNNAFDPGQNIAGGTRYLKALLDQYHGNLPLALAAYNAGPQRVAQYGGVPPFPETRNYIRRVTKKLKKLKAEQPPAQPR
;
A
#
# COMPACT_ATOMS: atom_id res chain seq x y z
N MET A 1 66.73 9.83 -9.25
CA MET A 1 66.40 10.05 -7.82
C MET A 1 64.99 9.58 -7.61
N GLU A 2 64.68 8.35 -7.47
CA GLU A 2 64.86 7.42 -6.37
C GLU A 2 64.26 7.94 -5.04
N GLN A 3 63.25 7.26 -4.64
CA GLN A 3 62.63 7.02 -3.30
C GLN A 3 61.13 7.11 -3.39
N ASN A 4 60.30 6.18 -2.93
CA ASN A 4 60.53 5.05 -2.04
C ASN A 4 59.31 4.13 -2.10
N ARG A 5 59.52 2.87 -2.44
CA ARG A 5 58.55 1.77 -2.28
C ARG A 5 58.44 1.46 -0.81
N ARG A 6 57.22 1.55 -0.23
CA ARG A 6 56.90 0.79 0.97
C ARG A 6 55.59 0.05 0.75
N ARG A 7 55.76 -1.21 0.39
CA ARG A 7 54.75 -2.27 0.57
C ARG A 7 54.53 -2.48 2.08
N LYS A 8 53.33 -2.41 2.55
CA LYS A 8 52.93 -3.08 3.81
C LYS A 8 52.14 -4.29 3.45
N HIS A 9 52.78 -5.47 3.55
CA HIS A 9 52.14 -6.74 3.79
C HIS A 9 51.44 -6.63 5.12
N TYR A 10 50.09 -6.84 5.12
CA TYR A 10 49.35 -7.15 6.33
C TYR A 10 49.02 -8.62 6.28
N SER A 11 49.56 -9.31 7.28
CA SER A 11 49.61 -10.74 7.42
C SER A 11 48.21 -11.30 7.70
N ARG A 12 48.01 -12.40 7.08
CA ARG A 12 46.82 -13.28 7.03
C ARG A 12 47.03 -14.37 8.08
N ASP A 13 46.91 -14.06 9.39
CA ASP A 13 47.12 -15.05 10.44
C ASP A 13 46.43 -14.65 11.79
N GLU A 14 45.13 -14.36 11.80
CA GLU A 14 44.39 -14.24 13.08
C GLU A 14 42.89 -14.58 13.01
N ALA A 15 42.51 -15.46 12.11
CA ALA A 15 41.10 -15.90 12.01
C ALA A 15 40.89 -17.41 12.26
N ASP A 16 41.86 -18.10 12.88
CA ASP A 16 41.75 -19.58 13.04
C ASP A 16 42.02 -20.05 14.48
N LYS A 17 41.49 -19.35 15.47
CA LYS A 17 41.46 -19.85 16.86
C LYS A 17 40.24 -19.34 17.62
N LYS A 18 39.07 -19.91 17.36
CA LYS A 18 37.98 -20.04 18.32
C LYS A 18 36.82 -20.87 17.76
N ALA A 19 37.10 -22.09 17.45
CA ALA A 19 36.08 -23.11 17.28
C ALA A 19 36.61 -24.40 17.89
N THR A 20 36.46 -24.54 19.19
CA THR A 20 36.43 -25.84 19.91
C THR A 20 36.36 -25.58 21.38
N ALA A 21 35.21 -25.68 21.98
CA ALA A 21 35.02 -26.27 23.33
C ALA A 21 33.57 -26.04 23.77
N GLY A 22 32.88 -27.14 24.08
CA GLY A 22 31.66 -27.08 24.88
C GLY A 22 30.57 -28.07 24.48
N GLN A 23 30.95 -29.34 24.33
CA GLN A 23 30.07 -30.50 24.29
C GLN A 23 29.69 -30.90 25.74
N LYS A 24 28.41 -31.12 26.00
CA LYS A 24 27.80 -32.13 26.88
C LYS A 24 26.30 -31.87 26.97
N ARG A 25 25.52 -32.78 26.38
CA ARG A 25 24.76 -33.88 26.93
C ARG A 25 24.04 -33.53 28.25
N ASP A 26 22.68 -33.57 28.16
CA ASP A 26 21.94 -34.46 29.02
C ASP A 26 20.59 -34.81 28.38
N SER A 27 20.46 -36.10 28.17
CA SER A 27 19.27 -36.86 27.83
C SER A 27 18.46 -37.11 29.11
N ASN A 28 17.16 -36.91 29.06
CA ASN A 28 16.15 -37.61 29.86
C ASN A 28 14.83 -37.36 29.14
N ASP A 29 14.35 -38.28 28.35
CA ASP A 29 13.59 -39.49 28.63
C ASP A 29 12.43 -39.23 29.61
N MET A 30 11.21 -39.10 29.06
CA MET A 30 9.99 -39.59 29.69
C MET A 30 8.85 -39.72 28.67
N THR A 31 8.50 -40.94 28.47
CA THR A 31 7.40 -41.54 27.71
C THR A 31 5.99 -41.09 28.14
N PRO A 32 4.97 -41.43 27.36
CA PRO A 32 3.69 -40.74 27.32
C PRO A 32 2.66 -41.29 28.29
N MET A 33 1.91 -40.42 28.92
CA MET A 33 0.72 -40.80 29.67
C MET A 33 -0.55 -40.63 28.80
N LYS A 34 -1.09 -41.78 28.39
CA LYS A 34 -2.47 -41.96 27.98
C LYS A 34 -3.41 -41.60 29.12
N ALA A 35 -4.28 -40.62 28.93
CA ALA A 35 -5.47 -40.46 29.75
C ALA A 35 -6.70 -40.36 28.84
N SER A 36 -7.32 -41.50 28.68
CA SER A 36 -8.67 -41.67 28.20
C SER A 36 -9.66 -41.11 29.22
N LYS A 37 -10.41 -40.09 28.87
CA LYS A 37 -11.67 -39.75 29.55
C LYS A 37 -12.81 -39.79 28.56
N LYS A 38 -13.52 -40.89 28.59
CA LYS A 38 -14.86 -41.06 28.02
C LYS A 38 -15.78 -40.02 28.69
N ALA A 39 -16.23 -39.02 27.95
CA ALA A 39 -17.35 -38.19 28.37
C ALA A 39 -18.64 -38.89 27.99
N PHE A 40 -19.39 -39.16 29.01
CA PHE A 40 -20.75 -39.76 29.04
C PHE A 40 -21.76 -38.74 28.47
N LEU A 41 -22.35 -39.03 27.31
CA LEU A 41 -23.43 -38.24 26.73
C LEU A 41 -24.76 -38.76 27.33
N PRO A 42 -25.64 -37.89 27.87
CA PRO A 42 -26.96 -38.31 28.26
C PRO A 42 -27.84 -38.52 27.01
N ARG A 43 -28.46 -39.64 26.99
CA ARG A 43 -29.41 -40.11 25.97
C ARG A 43 -30.67 -39.28 26.06
N ALA A 44 -30.93 -38.41 25.06
CA ALA A 44 -32.16 -37.69 24.93
C ALA A 44 -33.30 -38.64 24.53
N VAL A 45 -34.30 -38.70 25.39
CA VAL A 45 -35.55 -39.40 25.14
C VAL A 45 -36.41 -38.54 24.22
N THR A 46 -36.53 -38.95 22.96
CA THR A 46 -37.44 -38.31 22.00
C THR A 46 -38.82 -38.94 22.11
N THR A 47 -39.78 -38.25 22.68
CA THR A 47 -41.20 -38.54 22.51
C THR A 47 -41.72 -37.87 21.24
N PRO A 48 -42.42 -38.56 20.33
CA PRO A 48 -42.96 -37.92 19.14
C PRO A 48 -44.30 -37.24 19.50
N VAL A 49 -44.31 -35.91 19.51
CA VAL A 49 -45.56 -35.15 19.51
C VAL A 49 -46.02 -35.03 18.05
N ARG A 50 -47.05 -35.81 17.72
CA ARG A 50 -47.82 -35.68 16.47
C ARG A 50 -48.67 -34.40 16.55
N GLY A 51 -48.12 -33.27 16.09
CA GLY A 51 -48.85 -32.05 15.82
C GLY A 51 -49.03 -31.90 14.30
N VAL A 52 -50.25 -32.11 13.84
CA VAL A 52 -50.64 -31.82 12.44
C VAL A 52 -50.75 -30.32 12.28
N PHE A 53 -49.68 -29.69 11.76
CA PHE A 53 -49.76 -28.30 11.30
C PHE A 53 -50.01 -28.30 9.78
N PRO A 54 -51.01 -27.52 9.31
CA PRO A 54 -51.30 -27.46 7.88
C PRO A 54 -50.13 -26.79 7.14
N ARG A 55 -49.65 -27.53 6.16
CA ARG A 55 -48.50 -27.17 5.29
C ARG A 55 -48.67 -25.87 4.46
N ALA A 56 -49.78 -25.18 4.60
CA ALA A 56 -50.12 -24.00 3.81
C ALA A 56 -49.64 -22.65 4.43
N ILE A 57 -49.26 -22.61 5.72
CA ILE A 57 -48.87 -21.35 6.39
C ILE A 57 -47.38 -21.10 6.38
N CYS A 58 -46.55 -22.14 6.25
CA CYS A 58 -45.08 -21.97 6.17
C CYS A 58 -44.58 -21.45 4.82
N ALA A 59 -45.36 -21.60 3.73
CA ALA A 59 -44.94 -21.10 2.41
C ALA A 59 -45.16 -19.60 2.24
N LEU A 60 -46.06 -18.97 3.00
CA LEU A 60 -46.33 -17.54 2.88
C LEU A 60 -45.38 -16.65 3.72
N MET A 61 -44.77 -17.20 4.77
CA MET A 61 -43.78 -16.47 5.59
C MET A 61 -42.38 -16.48 4.97
N PHE A 62 -42.08 -17.43 4.07
CA PHE A 62 -40.77 -17.52 3.42
C PHE A 62 -40.65 -16.63 2.18
N VAL A 63 -41.76 -16.19 1.59
CA VAL A 63 -41.79 -15.29 0.41
C VAL A 63 -41.75 -13.81 0.83
N ALA A 64 -42.15 -13.47 2.07
CA ALA A 64 -42.12 -12.09 2.57
C ALA A 64 -40.74 -11.65 3.09
N MET A 65 -39.75 -12.56 3.20
CA MET A 65 -38.39 -12.26 3.71
C MET A 65 -37.35 -12.13 2.59
N LEU A 66 -37.79 -12.18 1.34
CA LEU A 66 -36.87 -12.14 0.19
C LEU A 66 -36.82 -10.78 -0.54
N THR A 67 -37.36 -9.71 0.05
CA THR A 67 -37.44 -8.41 -0.65
C THR A 67 -36.84 -7.21 0.08
N LEU A 68 -35.96 -7.41 1.07
CA LEU A 68 -35.09 -6.31 1.59
C LEU A 68 -33.72 -6.82 1.96
N ALA A 69 -32.99 -7.36 0.97
CA ALA A 69 -31.57 -7.28 1.06
C ALA A 69 -31.17 -5.84 0.69
N PRO A 70 -30.67 -5.01 1.61
CA PRO A 70 -30.08 -3.76 1.21
C PRO A 70 -28.93 -4.11 0.26
N VAL A 71 -28.98 -3.58 -0.96
CA VAL A 71 -27.83 -3.62 -1.85
C VAL A 71 -26.72 -2.93 -1.07
N ALA A 72 -25.82 -3.70 -0.50
CA ALA A 72 -24.66 -3.19 0.22
C ALA A 72 -23.78 -2.45 -0.79
N ARG A 73 -24.02 -1.15 -0.97
CA ARG A 73 -23.03 -0.25 -1.53
C ARG A 73 -22.14 0.15 -0.39
N ALA A 74 -20.86 -0.10 -0.54
CA ALA A 74 -19.87 0.44 0.37
C ALA A 74 -19.84 1.97 0.14
N ASP A 75 -20.29 2.70 1.14
CA ASP A 75 -20.40 4.15 1.12
C ASP A 75 -19.39 4.74 2.12
N TYR A 76 -19.08 6.01 1.99
CA TYR A 76 -18.32 6.75 2.99
C TYR A 76 -19.29 7.63 3.80
N ALA A 77 -19.22 7.56 5.13
CA ALA A 77 -19.83 8.54 6.01
C ALA A 77 -18.82 9.69 6.23
N VAL A 78 -19.23 10.92 5.91
CA VAL A 78 -18.43 12.13 6.12
C VAL A 78 -18.93 12.82 7.38
N LEU A 79 -18.06 12.96 8.37
CA LEU A 79 -18.37 13.58 9.65
C LEU A 79 -18.13 15.10 9.62
N HIS A 80 -18.73 15.83 10.55
CA HIS A 80 -18.51 17.29 10.74
C HIS A 80 -17.04 17.62 11.03
N SER A 81 -16.29 16.68 11.62
CA SER A 81 -14.84 16.80 11.82
C SER A 81 -14.02 16.79 10.51
N GLY A 82 -14.67 16.52 9.37
CA GLY A 82 -14.02 16.26 8.09
C GLY A 82 -13.48 14.83 7.93
N GLN A 83 -13.59 14.00 8.94
CA GLN A 83 -13.18 12.60 8.89
C GLN A 83 -14.14 11.81 7.99
N ARG A 84 -13.59 10.89 7.19
CA ARG A 84 -14.34 9.98 6.33
C ARG A 84 -14.19 8.56 6.84
N LEU A 85 -15.31 7.90 7.08
CA LEU A 85 -15.37 6.52 7.52
C LEU A 85 -15.90 5.66 6.38
N HIS A 86 -15.14 4.64 5.99
CA HIS A 86 -15.62 3.63 5.05
C HIS A 86 -16.63 2.74 5.75
N ILE A 87 -17.82 2.58 5.17
CA ILE A 87 -18.92 1.83 5.73
C ILE A 87 -19.44 0.80 4.73
N ALA A 88 -19.77 -0.39 5.21
CA ALA A 88 -20.44 -1.42 4.42
C ALA A 88 -21.95 -1.12 4.25
N GLY A 89 -22.48 -0.20 5.05
CA GLY A 89 -23.87 0.23 5.03
C GLY A 89 -24.22 1.06 6.26
N TYR A 90 -25.42 1.59 6.31
CA TYR A 90 -25.89 2.34 7.47
C TYR A 90 -27.39 2.16 7.71
N LEU A 91 -27.83 2.35 8.96
CA LEU A 91 -29.22 2.37 9.36
C LEU A 91 -29.50 3.66 10.14
N ARG A 92 -30.47 4.46 9.67
CA ARG A 92 -30.90 5.67 10.37
C ARG A 92 -31.93 5.31 11.44
N GLN A 93 -31.72 5.83 12.65
CA GLN A 93 -32.64 5.73 13.77
C GLN A 93 -32.81 7.13 14.38
N ASP A 94 -33.97 7.72 14.22
CA ASP A 94 -34.39 9.04 14.79
C ASP A 94 -33.21 10.05 14.91
N SER A 95 -32.52 10.07 16.07
CA SER A 95 -31.43 10.97 16.40
C SER A 95 -30.03 10.40 16.18
N SER A 96 -29.92 9.13 15.74
CA SER A 96 -28.63 8.45 15.55
C SER A 96 -28.56 7.65 14.25
N VAL A 97 -27.37 7.32 13.83
CA VAL A 97 -27.11 6.46 12.68
C VAL A 97 -26.17 5.34 13.10
N ILE A 98 -26.55 4.11 12.80
CA ILE A 98 -25.70 2.94 12.96
C ILE A 98 -24.90 2.80 11.66
N LEU A 99 -23.57 2.90 11.75
CA LEU A 99 -22.64 2.67 10.64
C LEU A 99 -22.05 1.28 10.76
N TYR A 100 -22.19 0.47 9.72
CA TYR A 100 -21.55 -0.84 9.63
C TYR A 100 -20.17 -0.66 9.01
N VAL A 101 -19.13 -0.93 9.79
CA VAL A 101 -17.73 -0.84 9.38
C VAL A 101 -17.09 -2.22 9.35
N GLU A 102 -15.91 -2.34 8.70
CA GLU A 102 -15.17 -3.60 8.71
C GLU A 102 -14.79 -3.96 10.16
N GLY A 103 -15.33 -5.08 10.65
CA GLY A 103 -15.14 -5.55 12.02
C GLY A 103 -16.24 -5.21 13.03
N GLY A 104 -17.36 -4.53 12.64
CA GLY A 104 -18.47 -4.27 13.54
C GLY A 104 -19.39 -3.14 13.14
N SER A 105 -20.06 -2.56 14.14
CA SER A 105 -20.91 -1.39 13.93
C SER A 105 -20.62 -0.32 14.98
N ILE A 106 -20.76 0.94 14.58
CA ILE A 106 -20.64 2.12 15.46
C ILE A 106 -21.94 2.93 15.39
N VAL A 107 -22.34 3.49 16.51
CA VAL A 107 -23.49 4.40 16.59
C VAL A 107 -22.97 5.83 16.67
N VAL A 108 -23.42 6.67 15.74
CA VAL A 108 -23.01 8.08 15.65
C VAL A 108 -24.27 8.96 15.69
N PRO A 109 -24.30 10.07 16.42
CA PRO A 109 -25.39 11.05 16.36
C PRO A 109 -25.62 11.52 14.91
N SER A 110 -26.89 11.62 14.49
CA SER A 110 -27.20 12.08 13.12
C SER A 110 -26.63 13.48 12.82
N SER A 111 -26.46 14.31 13.84
CA SER A 111 -25.87 15.65 13.74
C SER A 111 -24.36 15.65 13.41
N GLU A 112 -23.67 14.56 13.69
CA GLU A 112 -22.25 14.39 13.40
C GLU A 112 -21.98 14.05 11.93
N ILE A 113 -23.02 13.60 11.20
CA ILE A 113 -22.88 13.15 9.81
C ILE A 113 -23.28 14.28 8.88
N VAL A 114 -22.35 14.73 8.05
CA VAL A 114 -22.59 15.77 7.04
C VAL A 114 -23.27 15.17 5.81
N ARG A 115 -22.76 14.03 5.33
CA ARG A 115 -23.28 13.33 4.14
C ARG A 115 -22.78 11.90 4.05
N PHE A 116 -23.41 11.14 3.16
CA PHE A 116 -22.94 9.84 2.72
C PHE A 116 -22.46 9.97 1.27
N ASP A 117 -21.21 9.64 1.02
CA ASP A 117 -20.64 9.62 -0.32
C ASP A 117 -20.61 8.16 -0.82
N PRO A 118 -21.19 7.84 -1.99
CA PRO A 118 -21.10 6.50 -2.56
C PRO A 118 -19.65 6.18 -2.95
N GLU A 119 -19.27 4.91 -2.90
CA GLU A 119 -17.93 4.45 -3.29
C GLU A 119 -17.56 4.84 -4.74
N ASP A 120 -18.56 4.97 -5.60
CA ASP A 120 -18.42 5.39 -7.00
C ASP A 120 -17.90 6.83 -7.17
N VAL A 121 -17.87 7.66 -6.10
CA VAL A 121 -17.22 8.99 -6.15
C VAL A 121 -15.70 8.87 -6.34
N PHE A 122 -15.14 7.67 -6.12
CA PHE A 122 -13.75 7.33 -6.47
C PHE A 122 -13.61 6.55 -7.77
N ALA A 123 -14.71 6.22 -8.46
CA ALA A 123 -14.58 5.94 -9.89
C ALA A 123 -13.88 7.17 -10.48
N PRO A 124 -12.73 7.03 -11.16
CA PRO A 124 -12.04 8.17 -11.73
C PRO A 124 -13.08 8.93 -12.53
N SER A 125 -13.39 10.14 -12.08
CA SER A 125 -14.38 11.00 -12.72
C SER A 125 -14.06 10.97 -14.21
N ALA A 126 -14.98 10.51 -15.04
CA ALA A 126 -14.80 10.38 -16.50
C ALA A 126 -14.49 11.72 -17.18
N SER A 127 -14.29 12.78 -16.39
CA SER A 127 -13.97 14.14 -16.78
C SER A 127 -12.56 14.62 -16.43
N THR A 128 -11.70 13.79 -15.77
CA THR A 128 -10.29 14.16 -15.75
C THR A 128 -9.73 13.83 -17.13
N PRO A 129 -9.20 14.80 -17.89
CA PRO A 129 -8.61 14.53 -19.19
C PRO A 129 -7.62 13.39 -19.01
N ALA A 130 -7.78 12.35 -19.82
CA ALA A 130 -6.93 11.19 -19.71
C ALA A 130 -5.48 11.64 -19.86
N LEU A 131 -4.65 11.29 -18.87
CA LEU A 131 -3.21 11.50 -18.97
C LEU A 131 -2.73 10.78 -20.24
N ASP A 132 -2.43 11.55 -21.27
CA ASP A 132 -1.96 11.00 -22.57
C ASP A 132 -0.45 10.71 -22.49
N VAL A 133 -0.13 9.66 -21.75
CA VAL A 133 1.23 9.15 -21.60
C VAL A 133 1.23 7.62 -21.63
N PRO A 134 2.33 7.00 -22.04
CA PRO A 134 2.48 5.54 -21.93
C PRO A 134 2.22 5.07 -20.50
N PHE A 135 1.59 3.90 -20.35
CA PHE A 135 1.28 3.28 -19.06
C PHE A 135 0.33 4.09 -18.16
N ALA A 136 -0.50 4.97 -18.71
CA ALA A 136 -1.43 5.83 -17.97
C ALA A 136 -2.33 5.04 -17.00
N LYS A 137 -2.81 3.84 -17.41
CA LYS A 137 -3.62 2.97 -16.53
C LYS A 137 -2.86 2.53 -15.28
N GLN A 138 -1.62 2.09 -15.42
CA GLN A 138 -0.77 1.65 -14.30
C GLN A 138 -0.39 2.84 -13.41
N ILE A 139 -0.08 4.00 -13.99
CA ILE A 139 0.21 5.23 -13.28
C ILE A 139 -0.97 5.66 -12.43
N ARG A 140 -2.17 5.71 -13.01
CA ARG A 140 -3.41 6.07 -12.30
C ARG A 140 -3.69 5.11 -11.14
N ALA A 141 -3.57 3.80 -11.38
CA ALA A 141 -3.76 2.81 -10.34
C ALA A 141 -2.75 2.96 -9.19
N ALA A 142 -1.49 3.26 -9.48
CA ALA A 142 -0.46 3.50 -8.47
C ALA A 142 -0.68 4.81 -7.72
N ALA A 143 -1.10 5.88 -8.42
CA ALA A 143 -1.46 7.17 -7.87
C ALA A 143 -2.58 7.05 -6.84
N ALA A 144 -3.69 6.43 -7.23
CA ALA A 144 -4.86 6.23 -6.37
C ALA A 144 -4.52 5.42 -5.11
N ARG A 145 -3.77 4.31 -5.25
CA ARG A 145 -3.40 3.45 -4.11
C ARG A 145 -2.46 4.11 -3.09
N ASN A 146 -1.65 5.06 -3.53
CA ASN A 146 -0.60 5.64 -2.68
C ASN A 146 -0.86 7.13 -2.36
N GLY A 147 -1.91 7.74 -2.86
CA GLY A 147 -2.18 9.17 -2.67
C GLY A 147 -1.08 10.06 -3.27
N VAL A 148 -0.51 9.68 -4.42
CA VAL A 148 0.52 10.44 -5.13
C VAL A 148 -0.06 10.98 -6.43
N ASP A 149 0.25 12.24 -6.74
CA ASP A 149 -0.18 12.89 -7.99
C ASP A 149 0.31 12.10 -9.22
N GLU A 150 -0.61 11.69 -10.11
CA GLU A 150 -0.29 10.93 -11.33
C GLU A 150 0.65 11.69 -12.27
N ASN A 151 0.57 13.02 -12.30
CA ASN A 151 1.49 13.86 -13.06
C ASN A 151 2.91 13.82 -12.49
N LEU A 152 3.03 13.72 -11.15
CA LEU A 152 4.33 13.57 -10.51
C LEU A 152 4.94 12.22 -10.85
N ILE A 153 4.18 11.12 -10.76
CA ILE A 153 4.65 9.78 -11.14
C ILE A 153 5.12 9.76 -12.59
N SER A 154 4.30 10.29 -13.50
CA SER A 154 4.64 10.45 -14.92
C SER A 154 5.93 11.24 -15.14
N SER A 155 6.11 12.33 -14.38
CA SER A 155 7.28 13.18 -14.50
C SER A 155 8.56 12.51 -14.02
N VAL A 156 8.46 11.67 -12.98
CA VAL A 156 9.55 10.83 -12.51
C VAL A 156 9.89 9.78 -13.57
N ILE A 157 8.91 9.05 -14.10
CA ILE A 157 9.13 8.04 -15.16
C ILE A 157 9.81 8.68 -16.38
N PHE A 158 9.33 9.85 -16.80
CA PHE A 158 9.95 10.60 -17.88
C PHE A 158 11.42 10.93 -17.61
N ALA A 159 11.72 11.40 -16.40
CA ALA A 159 13.08 11.77 -16.03
C ALA A 159 14.02 10.54 -15.87
N GLU A 160 13.49 9.41 -15.42
CA GLU A 160 14.25 8.18 -15.17
C GLU A 160 14.57 7.40 -16.46
N SER A 161 13.55 7.15 -17.26
CA SER A 161 13.66 6.23 -18.40
C SER A 161 13.09 6.75 -19.71
N ASN A 162 12.49 7.95 -19.71
CA ASN A 162 11.67 8.41 -20.84
C ASN A 162 10.62 7.36 -21.28
N PHE A 163 9.99 6.71 -20.32
CA PHE A 163 9.00 5.63 -20.49
C PHE A 163 9.54 4.35 -21.15
N ALA A 164 10.85 4.09 -21.09
CA ALA A 164 11.44 2.84 -21.58
C ALA A 164 11.32 1.73 -20.50
N PRO A 165 10.47 0.70 -20.68
CA PRO A 165 10.22 -0.29 -19.63
C PRO A 165 11.41 -1.23 -19.39
N ARG A 166 12.29 -1.36 -20.37
CA ARG A 166 13.50 -2.20 -20.28
C ARG A 166 14.77 -1.40 -20.04
N ALA A 167 14.67 -0.13 -19.62
CA ALA A 167 15.82 0.70 -19.32
C ALA A 167 16.67 0.06 -18.21
N LEU A 168 17.98 0.01 -18.44
CA LEU A 168 18.98 -0.48 -17.49
C LEU A 168 20.12 0.52 -17.46
N SER A 169 20.40 1.10 -16.29
CA SER A 169 21.52 2.02 -16.13
C SER A 169 22.83 1.28 -15.88
N SER A 170 23.97 1.99 -16.06
CA SER A 170 25.30 1.48 -15.70
C SER A 170 25.42 1.14 -14.20
N LYS A 171 24.61 1.77 -13.36
CA LYS A 171 24.53 1.51 -11.91
C LYS A 171 23.52 0.41 -11.58
N ARG A 172 22.96 -0.30 -12.58
CA ARG A 172 21.97 -1.39 -12.43
C ARG A 172 20.60 -0.93 -11.94
N ALA A 173 20.24 0.33 -12.12
CA ALA A 173 18.88 0.77 -11.95
C ALA A 173 18.00 0.26 -13.11
N MET A 174 16.77 -0.21 -12.81
CA MET A 174 15.96 -1.02 -13.72
C MET A 174 14.56 -0.45 -13.96
N GLY A 175 14.13 -0.49 -15.22
CA GLY A 175 12.76 -0.25 -15.64
C GLY A 175 12.32 1.21 -15.63
N LEU A 176 11.03 1.43 -15.67
CA LEU A 176 10.40 2.75 -15.88
C LEU A 176 10.81 3.79 -14.84
N MET A 177 10.85 3.42 -13.57
CA MET A 177 11.20 4.31 -12.44
C MET A 177 12.63 4.07 -11.93
N GLN A 178 13.46 3.36 -12.70
CA GLN A 178 14.88 3.11 -12.43
C GLN A 178 15.16 2.66 -10.98
N LEU A 179 14.52 1.56 -10.60
CA LEU A 179 14.68 1.01 -9.26
C LEU A 179 16.02 0.28 -9.12
N MET A 180 16.80 0.64 -8.11
CA MET A 180 17.96 -0.13 -7.70
C MET A 180 17.51 -1.51 -7.16
N PRO A 181 18.31 -2.58 -7.32
CA PRO A 181 17.94 -3.93 -6.86
C PRO A 181 17.46 -4.00 -5.41
N GLN A 182 18.13 -3.29 -4.50
CA GLN A 182 17.74 -3.24 -3.09
C GLN A 182 16.40 -2.52 -2.89
N THR A 183 16.14 -1.46 -3.65
CA THR A 183 14.87 -0.74 -3.61
C THR A 183 13.75 -1.61 -4.17
N ALA A 184 13.97 -2.29 -5.29
CA ALA A 184 13.02 -3.21 -5.89
C ALA A 184 12.61 -4.30 -4.89
N SER A 185 13.59 -4.95 -4.25
CA SER A 185 13.35 -5.96 -3.22
C SER A 185 12.55 -5.40 -2.03
N ARG A 186 12.94 -4.24 -1.48
CA ARG A 186 12.26 -3.60 -0.35
C ARG A 186 10.80 -3.29 -0.63
N TYR A 187 10.47 -2.93 -1.87
CA TYR A 187 9.12 -2.57 -2.28
C TYR A 187 8.40 -3.69 -3.04
N ALA A 188 8.79 -4.96 -2.83
CA ALA A 188 8.16 -6.16 -3.36
C ALA A 188 7.98 -6.11 -4.90
N VAL A 189 9.03 -5.71 -5.60
CA VAL A 189 9.12 -5.75 -7.07
C VAL A 189 9.95 -6.95 -7.47
N ASN A 190 9.29 -8.03 -7.89
CA ASN A 190 9.95 -9.29 -8.28
C ASN A 190 10.53 -9.21 -9.71
N ASN A 191 9.86 -8.48 -10.59
CA ASN A 191 10.33 -8.19 -11.94
C ASN A 191 10.32 -6.68 -12.19
N ALA A 192 11.50 -6.06 -12.09
CA ALA A 192 11.64 -4.61 -12.28
C ALA A 192 11.45 -4.15 -13.74
N PHE A 193 11.39 -5.06 -14.71
CA PHE A 193 11.08 -4.76 -16.12
C PHE A 193 9.59 -4.94 -16.45
N ASP A 194 8.78 -5.46 -15.52
CA ASP A 194 7.33 -5.44 -15.60
C ASP A 194 6.81 -4.03 -15.27
N PRO A 195 6.11 -3.36 -16.20
CA PRO A 195 5.64 -1.99 -16.02
C PRO A 195 4.75 -1.80 -14.78
N GLY A 196 3.86 -2.75 -14.52
CA GLY A 196 2.92 -2.68 -13.39
C GLY A 196 3.65 -2.76 -12.05
N GLN A 197 4.55 -3.73 -11.90
CA GLN A 197 5.32 -3.90 -10.67
C GLN A 197 6.29 -2.75 -10.45
N ASN A 198 6.98 -2.30 -11.51
CA ASN A 198 7.95 -1.21 -11.42
C ASN A 198 7.29 0.11 -11.00
N ILE A 199 6.18 0.49 -11.66
CA ILE A 199 5.43 1.71 -11.32
C ILE A 199 4.86 1.61 -9.90
N ALA A 200 4.26 0.47 -9.53
CA ALA A 200 3.69 0.29 -8.19
C ALA A 200 4.77 0.38 -7.09
N GLY A 201 5.91 -0.30 -7.26
CA GLY A 201 7.02 -0.26 -6.30
C GLY A 201 7.71 1.10 -6.24
N GLY A 202 7.98 1.70 -7.41
CA GLY A 202 8.58 3.03 -7.50
C GLY A 202 7.70 4.12 -6.89
N THR A 203 6.38 4.03 -7.08
CA THR A 203 5.43 4.97 -6.46
C THR A 203 5.41 4.82 -4.94
N ARG A 204 5.45 3.59 -4.40
CA ARG A 204 5.58 3.38 -2.94
C ARG A 204 6.87 3.98 -2.39
N TYR A 205 7.98 3.80 -3.10
CA TYR A 205 9.25 4.42 -2.70
C TYR A 205 9.17 5.95 -2.74
N LEU A 206 8.62 6.53 -3.82
CA LEU A 206 8.43 7.98 -3.94
C LEU A 206 7.54 8.52 -2.81
N LYS A 207 6.44 7.82 -2.49
CA LYS A 207 5.55 8.20 -1.38
C LYS A 207 6.29 8.20 -0.05
N ALA A 208 7.05 7.14 0.24
CA ALA A 208 7.84 7.06 1.47
C ALA A 208 8.82 8.24 1.61
N LEU A 209 9.43 8.68 0.51
CA LEU A 209 10.32 9.84 0.52
C LEU A 209 9.54 11.16 0.69
N LEU A 210 8.39 11.31 0.03
CA LEU A 210 7.52 12.48 0.24
C LEU A 210 7.10 12.59 1.71
N ASP A 211 6.75 11.49 2.35
CA ASP A 211 6.39 11.47 3.77
C ASP A 211 7.60 11.79 4.65
N GLN A 212 8.75 11.18 4.39
CA GLN A 212 9.99 11.44 5.12
C GLN A 212 10.39 12.90 5.10
N TYR A 213 10.14 13.59 4.01
CA TYR A 213 10.49 15.01 3.84
C TYR A 213 9.27 15.94 3.94
N HIS A 214 8.20 15.49 4.60
CA HIS A 214 6.99 16.31 4.90
C HIS A 214 6.43 17.04 3.68
N GLY A 215 6.40 16.36 2.53
CA GLY A 215 5.90 16.93 1.27
C GLY A 215 6.88 17.88 0.57
N ASN A 216 8.09 18.08 1.09
CA ASN A 216 9.12 18.89 0.41
C ASN A 216 9.61 18.17 -0.86
N LEU A 217 8.97 18.48 -1.98
CA LEU A 217 9.23 17.82 -3.26
C LEU A 217 10.70 17.89 -3.70
N PRO A 218 11.43 19.02 -3.64
CA PRO A 218 12.84 19.08 -3.96
C PRO A 218 13.70 18.11 -3.17
N LEU A 219 13.46 17.98 -1.84
CA LEU A 219 14.19 17.05 -0.98
C LEU A 219 13.85 15.59 -1.28
N ALA A 220 12.56 15.29 -1.49
CA ALA A 220 12.12 13.94 -1.86
C ALA A 220 12.72 13.50 -3.20
N LEU A 221 12.75 14.37 -4.20
CA LEU A 221 13.36 14.09 -5.49
C LEU A 221 14.89 13.96 -5.40
N ALA A 222 15.55 14.78 -4.57
CA ALA A 222 16.97 14.62 -4.29
C ALA A 222 17.28 13.27 -3.67
N ALA A 223 16.45 12.84 -2.71
CA ALA A 223 16.60 11.54 -2.05
C ALA A 223 16.30 10.38 -3.00
N TYR A 224 15.33 10.54 -3.89
CA TYR A 224 15.04 9.53 -4.92
C TYR A 224 16.25 9.29 -5.82
N ASN A 225 16.88 10.36 -6.31
CA ASN A 225 17.99 10.27 -7.25
C ASN A 225 19.35 9.97 -6.58
N ALA A 226 19.68 10.70 -5.49
CA ALA A 226 20.99 10.59 -4.83
C ALA A 226 21.02 9.66 -3.62
N GLY A 227 19.84 9.26 -3.14
CA GLY A 227 19.65 8.49 -1.91
C GLY A 227 19.43 9.38 -0.67
N PRO A 228 18.59 8.94 0.28
CA PRO A 228 18.24 9.71 1.49
C PRO A 228 19.45 9.99 2.38
N GLN A 229 20.45 9.08 2.40
CA GLN A 229 21.67 9.27 3.16
C GLN A 229 22.47 10.50 2.69
N ARG A 230 22.51 10.76 1.39
CA ARG A 230 23.19 11.95 0.83
C ARG A 230 22.44 13.22 1.20
N VAL A 231 21.12 13.21 1.13
CA VAL A 231 20.32 14.36 1.57
C VAL A 231 20.53 14.66 3.05
N ALA A 232 20.58 13.64 3.90
CA ALA A 232 20.90 13.80 5.32
C ALA A 232 22.33 14.32 5.54
N GLN A 233 23.32 13.77 4.83
CA GLN A 233 24.73 14.18 4.92
C GLN A 233 24.93 15.67 4.59
N TYR A 234 24.18 16.18 3.61
CA TYR A 234 24.30 17.57 3.17
C TYR A 234 23.28 18.51 3.84
N GLY A 235 22.42 17.99 4.71
CA GLY A 235 21.35 18.78 5.34
C GLY A 235 20.37 19.38 4.35
N GLY A 236 20.30 18.85 3.11
CA GLY A 236 19.50 19.42 2.03
C GLY A 236 19.77 18.76 0.68
N VAL A 237 19.42 19.48 -0.40
CA VAL A 237 19.71 19.02 -1.76
C VAL A 237 21.24 18.99 -1.98
N PRO A 238 21.82 17.80 -2.24
CA PRO A 238 23.28 17.70 -2.47
C PRO A 238 23.73 18.55 -3.65
N PRO A 239 24.96 19.10 -3.63
CA PRO A 239 25.47 19.96 -4.70
C PRO A 239 25.88 19.20 -5.97
N PHE A 240 25.30 18.02 -6.19
CA PHE A 240 25.58 17.19 -7.36
C PHE A 240 24.88 17.74 -8.61
N PRO A 241 25.59 18.02 -9.70
CA PRO A 241 24.98 18.50 -10.95
C PRO A 241 23.89 17.55 -11.48
N GLU A 242 24.13 16.22 -11.38
CA GLU A 242 23.16 15.18 -11.77
C GLU A 242 21.84 15.36 -11.01
N THR A 243 21.89 15.44 -9.68
CA THR A 243 20.71 15.55 -8.82
C THR A 243 19.94 16.87 -9.04
N ARG A 244 20.64 17.98 -9.15
CA ARG A 244 20.03 19.28 -9.46
C ARG A 244 19.36 19.29 -10.83
N ASN A 245 19.98 18.65 -11.82
CA ASN A 245 19.42 18.50 -13.16
C ASN A 245 18.19 17.58 -13.16
N TYR A 246 18.23 16.51 -12.37
CA TYR A 246 17.11 15.60 -12.18
C TYR A 246 15.89 16.33 -11.61
N ILE A 247 16.04 17.02 -10.49
CA ILE A 247 14.96 17.82 -9.87
C ILE A 247 14.38 18.79 -10.90
N ARG A 248 15.21 19.50 -11.63
CA ARG A 248 14.77 20.45 -12.66
C ARG A 248 14.00 19.79 -13.79
N ARG A 249 14.40 18.61 -14.26
CA ARG A 249 13.70 17.85 -15.31
C ARG A 249 12.31 17.40 -14.82
N VAL A 250 12.24 16.81 -13.62
CA VAL A 250 10.99 16.36 -13.04
C VAL A 250 10.03 17.52 -12.83
N THR A 251 10.47 18.60 -12.19
CA THR A 251 9.61 19.76 -11.90
C THR A 251 9.14 20.49 -13.16
N LYS A 252 10.00 20.58 -14.19
CA LYS A 252 9.60 21.16 -15.48
C LYS A 252 8.52 20.30 -16.17
N LYS A 253 8.70 18.97 -16.20
CA LYS A 253 7.69 18.07 -16.78
C LYS A 253 6.39 18.10 -16.01
N LEU A 254 6.45 18.08 -14.67
CA LEU A 254 5.28 18.20 -13.80
C LEU A 254 4.50 19.48 -14.06
N LYS A 255 5.18 20.62 -14.14
CA LYS A 255 4.55 21.91 -14.44
C LYS A 255 3.86 21.88 -15.81
N LYS A 256 4.50 21.27 -16.82
CA LYS A 256 3.94 21.14 -18.17
C LYS A 256 2.65 20.29 -18.12
N LEU A 257 2.69 19.09 -17.53
CA LEU A 257 1.52 18.21 -17.45
C LEU A 257 0.34 18.85 -16.71
N LYS A 258 0.62 19.59 -15.63
CA LYS A 258 -0.44 20.32 -14.90
C LYS A 258 -1.03 21.46 -15.70
N ALA A 259 -0.27 22.13 -16.54
CA ALA A 259 -0.76 23.20 -17.39
C ALA A 259 -1.59 22.69 -18.57
N GLU A 260 -1.36 21.45 -19.03
CA GLU A 260 -2.09 20.80 -20.11
C GLU A 260 -3.43 20.20 -19.63
N GLN A 261 -3.63 20.06 -18.31
CA GLN A 261 -4.92 19.65 -17.75
C GLN A 261 -5.81 20.89 -17.55
N PRO A 262 -7.06 20.87 -18.06
CA PRO A 262 -8.00 21.93 -17.76
C PRO A 262 -8.20 22.05 -16.23
N PRO A 263 -8.41 23.28 -15.72
CA PRO A 263 -8.66 23.47 -14.31
C PRO A 263 -9.85 22.64 -13.87
N ALA A 264 -9.71 21.93 -12.75
CA ALA A 264 -10.82 21.21 -12.14
C ALA A 264 -11.97 22.20 -11.96
N GLN A 265 -13.12 21.94 -12.59
CA GLN A 265 -14.30 22.79 -12.41
C GLN A 265 -14.67 22.76 -10.92
N PRO A 266 -14.85 23.91 -10.27
CA PRO A 266 -15.33 23.97 -8.90
C PRO A 266 -16.73 23.34 -8.87
N ARG A 267 -16.93 22.39 -7.95
CA ARG A 267 -18.23 21.77 -7.66
C ARG A 267 -19.00 22.62 -6.68
#